data_b85c6cdcc31c8ae1191300ecb1e5081d
#
_entry.id   b85c6cdcc31c8ae1191300ecb1e5081d
#
_cell.length_a   1.000
_cell.length_b   1.000
_cell.length_c   1.000
_cell.angle_alpha   90.00
_cell.angle_beta   90.00
_cell.angle_gamma   90.00
#
_symmetry.space_group_name_H-M   'P 1'
#
loop_
_entity.id
_entity.type
_entity.pdbx_description
1 polymer ?
#
loop_
_entity_poly.entity_id
_entity_poly.type
_entity_poly.pdbx_seq_one_letter_code
_entity_poly.pdbx_strand_id
1 'polypeptide(L)'
;MRKRLIQLSIVLLISLGVLAGCGSSGDGKEKIIIGYFPNIDHVPAMVAKEKEMYEKALGEDVIVEYKTFPDGGAFMSALKTGEIHGGLVGPGPAMNNYASGADVKVIAGASSGGTVIIASKESGITSIEGLDGATFITPGIGCTHDVQMETFLKDFGLTSSRIGGSMQHVTGNPAQYGGMFETGRVQAAAVPEPWASVLSIEFGANIIVDSNEISYGETLPNTIFVTSGKLINEKQHLVEKLMEAHLQSVKFIEENPEEAKEIAIKSIKETTNHELSREIVDSAWERIRFTYEVDAEVVQEFANSSFDLKFLTEKPDFANFIDTSFVNR
;
A
#
# COMPACT_ATOMS: atom_id res chain seq x y z
N MET A 1 13.96 -67.82 24.97
CA MET A 1 12.88 -67.18 24.18
C MET A 1 11.99 -66.24 25.00
N ARG A 2 11.66 -66.45 26.25
CA ARG A 2 10.78 -65.57 27.07
C ARG A 2 11.37 -64.16 27.37
N LYS A 3 12.70 -64.02 27.53
CA LYS A 3 13.34 -62.73 27.84
C LYS A 3 13.39 -61.75 26.64
N ARG A 4 13.36 -62.24 25.41
CA ARG A 4 13.34 -61.38 24.20
C ARG A 4 11.94 -60.83 23.87
N LEU A 5 10.89 -61.54 24.25
CA LEU A 5 9.50 -61.09 24.08
C LEU A 5 9.12 -59.97 25.05
N ILE A 6 9.68 -59.98 26.28
CA ILE A 6 9.43 -58.90 27.25
C ILE A 6 10.17 -57.59 26.85
N GLN A 7 11.33 -57.68 26.22
CA GLN A 7 12.05 -56.49 25.73
C GLN A 7 11.37 -55.87 24.49
N LEU A 8 10.75 -56.65 23.62
CA LEU A 8 9.99 -56.12 22.49
C LEU A 8 8.68 -55.44 22.93
N SER A 9 8.03 -55.91 23.97
CA SER A 9 6.78 -55.34 24.49
C SER A 9 7.01 -53.98 25.21
N ILE A 10 8.18 -53.80 25.83
CA ILE A 10 8.53 -52.54 26.50
C ILE A 10 8.93 -51.46 25.48
N VAL A 11 9.58 -51.82 24.38
CA VAL A 11 9.91 -50.85 23.29
C VAL A 11 8.67 -50.41 22.53
N LEU A 12 7.65 -51.26 22.38
CA LEU A 12 6.39 -50.93 21.70
C LEU A 12 5.47 -50.04 22.55
N LEU A 13 5.57 -50.07 23.89
CA LEU A 13 4.80 -49.22 24.80
C LEU A 13 5.41 -47.81 24.96
N ILE A 14 6.73 -47.64 24.70
CA ILE A 14 7.40 -46.33 24.74
C ILE A 14 7.21 -45.55 23.44
N SER A 15 6.95 -46.23 22.30
CA SER A 15 6.71 -45.59 21.02
C SER A 15 5.28 -45.05 20.82
N LEU A 16 4.31 -45.39 21.69
CA LEU A 16 2.95 -44.81 21.65
C LEU A 16 2.77 -43.60 22.57
N GLY A 17 3.77 -43.24 23.36
CA GLY A 17 3.71 -42.10 24.30
C GLY A 17 4.25 -40.76 23.77
N VAL A 18 4.75 -40.67 22.52
CA VAL A 18 5.41 -39.46 21.99
C VAL A 18 4.56 -38.73 20.96
N LEU A 19 3.35 -39.19 20.66
CA LEU A 19 2.43 -38.53 19.68
C LEU A 19 1.34 -37.67 20.32
N ALA A 20 1.41 -37.41 21.62
CA ALA A 20 0.48 -36.52 22.32
C ALA A 20 1.24 -35.35 22.95
N GLY A 21 1.80 -34.47 22.14
CA GLY A 21 2.55 -33.34 22.71
C GLY A 21 3.04 -32.30 21.72
N CYS A 22 2.21 -31.95 20.74
CA CYS A 22 2.31 -30.67 20.05
C CYS A 22 0.95 -29.99 20.08
N GLY A 23 0.40 -29.84 21.28
CA GLY A 23 -0.57 -28.79 21.56
C GLY A 23 0.24 -27.50 21.66
N SER A 24 0.25 -26.69 20.62
CA SER A 24 0.62 -25.30 20.67
C SER A 24 -0.24 -24.66 21.76
N SER A 25 0.33 -24.46 22.94
CA SER A 25 -0.21 -23.56 23.95
C SER A 25 0.09 -22.12 23.54
N GLY A 26 -0.44 -21.70 22.38
CA GLY A 26 -0.73 -20.31 22.10
C GLY A 26 -2.08 -20.01 22.74
N ASP A 27 -2.18 -18.93 23.41
CA ASP A 27 -3.40 -18.30 23.93
C ASP A 27 -4.45 -18.30 22.80
N GLY A 28 -5.43 -19.18 22.81
CA GLY A 28 -6.29 -19.56 21.67
C GLY A 28 -7.03 -18.41 20.92
N LYS A 29 -6.45 -17.21 20.96
CA LYS A 29 -6.93 -16.00 20.29
C LYS A 29 -6.56 -16.03 18.81
N GLU A 30 -7.50 -15.62 18.00
CA GLU A 30 -7.29 -15.40 16.58
C GLU A 30 -6.41 -14.18 16.36
N LYS A 31 -5.58 -14.19 15.30
CA LYS A 31 -4.70 -13.08 14.97
C LYS A 31 -5.07 -12.49 13.61
N ILE A 32 -5.20 -11.18 13.55
CA ILE A 32 -5.37 -10.37 12.33
C ILE A 32 -4.20 -9.40 12.21
N ILE A 33 -3.48 -9.41 11.10
CA ILE A 33 -2.33 -8.53 10.84
C ILE A 33 -2.67 -7.62 9.68
N ILE A 34 -2.63 -6.30 9.91
CA ILE A 34 -2.96 -5.25 8.94
C ILE A 34 -1.68 -4.59 8.43
N GLY A 35 -1.50 -4.61 7.11
CA GLY A 35 -0.40 -3.95 6.44
C GLY A 35 -0.71 -2.51 6.04
N TYR A 36 0.27 -1.59 6.11
CA TYR A 36 0.14 -0.22 5.59
C TYR A 36 1.52 0.40 5.32
N PHE A 37 1.55 1.64 4.80
CA PHE A 37 2.78 2.38 4.53
C PHE A 37 2.81 3.69 5.33
N PRO A 38 4.01 4.23 5.64
CA PRO A 38 4.16 5.49 6.36
C PRO A 38 3.99 6.70 5.43
N ASN A 39 2.82 6.80 4.79
CA ASN A 39 2.43 7.86 3.87
C ASN A 39 1.10 8.48 4.32
N ILE A 40 0.82 9.72 3.95
CA ILE A 40 -0.41 10.42 4.34
C ILE A 40 -1.68 9.74 3.77
N ASP A 41 -1.61 9.19 2.58
CA ASP A 41 -2.69 8.42 1.95
C ASP A 41 -3.09 7.14 2.73
N HIS A 42 -2.25 6.70 3.70
CA HIS A 42 -2.53 5.57 4.61
C HIS A 42 -3.00 6.01 6.02
N VAL A 43 -3.31 7.27 6.23
CA VAL A 43 -3.80 7.80 7.54
C VAL A 43 -5.01 7.04 8.09
N PRO A 44 -5.96 6.49 7.29
CA PRO A 44 -7.02 5.66 7.85
C PRO A 44 -6.53 4.48 8.69
N ALA A 45 -5.44 3.80 8.29
CA ALA A 45 -4.85 2.74 9.11
C ALA A 45 -4.12 3.27 10.34
N MET A 46 -3.48 4.43 10.24
CA MET A 46 -2.79 5.06 11.38
C MET A 46 -3.79 5.52 12.46
N VAL A 47 -4.90 6.11 12.04
CA VAL A 47 -6.00 6.50 12.93
C VAL A 47 -6.64 5.26 13.57
N ALA A 48 -6.94 4.23 12.77
CA ALA A 48 -7.51 2.99 13.28
C ALA A 48 -6.60 2.34 14.34
N LYS A 49 -5.28 2.35 14.13
CA LYS A 49 -4.27 1.85 15.07
C LYS A 49 -4.22 2.69 16.36
N GLU A 50 -4.06 4.01 16.24
CA GLU A 50 -3.92 4.91 17.41
C GLU A 50 -5.18 4.92 18.28
N LYS A 51 -6.35 4.77 17.65
CA LYS A 51 -7.65 4.74 18.33
C LYS A 51 -8.11 3.32 18.69
N GLU A 52 -7.31 2.28 18.39
CA GLU A 52 -7.65 0.87 18.62
C GLU A 52 -9.00 0.49 18.00
N MET A 53 -9.30 1.01 16.78
CA MET A 53 -10.62 0.84 16.18
C MET A 53 -10.86 -0.60 15.71
N TYR A 54 -9.83 -1.24 15.11
CA TYR A 54 -9.93 -2.64 14.68
C TYR A 54 -10.02 -3.58 15.88
N GLU A 55 -9.23 -3.33 16.94
CA GLU A 55 -9.25 -4.10 18.17
C GLU A 55 -10.63 -4.05 18.83
N LYS A 56 -11.21 -2.84 18.95
CA LYS A 56 -12.55 -2.64 19.52
C LYS A 56 -13.65 -3.31 18.71
N ALA A 57 -13.56 -3.28 17.38
CA ALA A 57 -14.55 -3.90 16.51
C ALA A 57 -14.46 -5.43 16.52
N LEU A 58 -13.25 -5.98 16.50
CA LEU A 58 -13.02 -7.43 16.48
C LEU A 58 -13.24 -8.11 17.83
N GLY A 59 -13.02 -7.36 18.93
CA GLY A 59 -13.23 -7.84 20.29
C GLY A 59 -12.02 -8.58 20.89
N GLU A 60 -12.14 -8.95 22.16
CA GLU A 60 -11.03 -9.44 23.00
C GLU A 60 -10.46 -10.80 22.54
N ASP A 61 -11.19 -11.56 21.76
CA ASP A 61 -10.77 -12.88 21.25
C ASP A 61 -9.86 -12.78 20.02
N VAL A 62 -9.65 -11.57 19.46
CA VAL A 62 -8.81 -11.30 18.29
C VAL A 62 -7.66 -10.37 18.66
N ILE A 63 -6.44 -10.79 18.35
CA ILE A 63 -5.25 -9.94 18.48
C ILE A 63 -5.05 -9.23 17.13
N VAL A 64 -5.04 -7.89 17.16
CA VAL A 64 -4.70 -7.09 15.97
C VAL A 64 -3.23 -6.67 16.04
N GLU A 65 -2.51 -6.91 14.96
CA GLU A 65 -1.14 -6.43 14.78
C GLU A 65 -1.03 -5.59 13.51
N TYR A 66 -0.05 -4.69 13.48
CA TYR A 66 0.21 -3.81 12.35
C TYR A 66 1.61 -4.01 11.82
N LYS A 67 1.75 -4.00 10.50
CA LYS A 67 3.03 -4.14 9.83
C LYS A 67 3.19 -3.10 8.74
N THR A 68 4.36 -2.45 8.69
CA THR A 68 4.69 -1.50 7.63
C THR A 68 5.63 -2.11 6.60
N PHE A 69 5.54 -1.61 5.37
CA PHE A 69 6.26 -2.13 4.21
C PHE A 69 7.02 -1.02 3.49
N PRO A 70 8.15 -1.33 2.83
CA PRO A 70 8.90 -0.36 2.04
C PRO A 70 8.27 -0.08 0.67
N ASP A 71 7.52 -1.04 0.12
CA ASP A 71 6.90 -0.97 -1.21
C ASP A 71 5.74 -1.95 -1.37
N GLY A 72 4.94 -1.74 -2.44
CA GLY A 72 3.76 -2.56 -2.73
C GLY A 72 4.06 -4.01 -3.07
N GLY A 73 5.24 -4.32 -3.61
CA GLY A 73 5.65 -5.69 -3.93
C GLY A 73 5.87 -6.51 -2.65
N ALA A 74 6.56 -5.93 -1.66
CA ALA A 74 6.76 -6.55 -0.34
C ALA A 74 5.43 -6.78 0.39
N PHE A 75 4.51 -5.79 0.35
CA PHE A 75 3.16 -5.92 0.90
C PHE A 75 2.39 -7.08 0.25
N MET A 76 2.34 -7.12 -1.09
CA MET A 76 1.61 -8.17 -1.80
C MET A 76 2.22 -9.56 -1.59
N SER A 77 3.53 -9.66 -1.43
CA SER A 77 4.20 -10.91 -1.05
C SER A 77 3.77 -11.39 0.34
N ALA A 78 3.68 -10.48 1.30
CA ALA A 78 3.21 -10.79 2.65
C ALA A 78 1.73 -11.20 2.68
N LEU A 79 0.87 -10.55 1.88
CA LEU A 79 -0.54 -10.94 1.74
C LEU A 79 -0.67 -12.35 1.13
N LYS A 80 0.06 -12.62 0.05
CA LYS A 80 0.05 -13.90 -0.64
C LYS A 80 0.52 -15.07 0.23
N THR A 81 1.48 -14.83 1.12
CA THR A 81 2.00 -15.87 2.04
C THR A 81 1.19 -15.99 3.33
N GLY A 82 0.20 -15.11 3.55
CA GLY A 82 -0.59 -15.07 4.79
C GLY A 82 0.19 -14.45 5.98
N GLU A 83 1.29 -13.76 5.72
CA GLU A 83 2.02 -13.00 6.75
C GLU A 83 1.22 -11.78 7.22
N ILE A 84 0.40 -11.21 6.34
CA ILE A 84 -0.66 -10.25 6.67
C ILE A 84 -2.01 -10.78 6.17
N HIS A 85 -3.09 -10.31 6.78
CA HIS A 85 -4.46 -10.73 6.47
C HIS A 85 -5.19 -9.75 5.56
N GLY A 86 -4.70 -8.52 5.48
CA GLY A 86 -5.21 -7.45 4.64
C GLY A 86 -4.52 -6.14 4.98
N GLY A 87 -5.00 -5.04 4.42
CA GLY A 87 -4.50 -3.71 4.71
C GLY A 87 -4.53 -2.77 3.52
N LEU A 88 -3.83 -1.67 3.66
CA LEU A 88 -3.84 -0.58 2.69
C LEU A 88 -2.65 -0.68 1.74
N VAL A 89 -2.92 -0.60 0.44
CA VAL A 89 -1.91 -0.64 -0.63
C VAL A 89 -2.43 0.13 -1.85
N GLY A 90 -1.54 0.57 -2.73
CA GLY A 90 -1.94 1.17 -4.01
C GLY A 90 -2.59 0.16 -4.96
N PRO A 91 -3.51 0.60 -5.84
CA PRO A 91 -4.17 -0.29 -6.82
C PRO A 91 -3.19 -0.94 -7.80
N GLY A 92 -2.10 -0.28 -8.19
CA GLY A 92 -1.11 -0.86 -9.11
C GLY A 92 -0.54 -2.20 -8.64
N PRO A 93 0.09 -2.30 -7.46
CA PRO A 93 0.58 -3.57 -6.93
C PRO A 93 -0.51 -4.62 -6.75
N ALA A 94 -1.70 -4.23 -6.27
CA ALA A 94 -2.82 -5.16 -6.09
C ALA A 94 -3.29 -5.75 -7.42
N MET A 95 -3.47 -4.92 -8.45
CA MET A 95 -3.84 -5.34 -9.81
C MET A 95 -2.82 -6.27 -10.45
N ASN A 96 -1.53 -5.91 -10.37
CA ASN A 96 -0.46 -6.70 -10.97
C ASN A 96 -0.41 -8.12 -10.37
N ASN A 97 -0.66 -8.23 -9.06
CA ASN A 97 -0.72 -9.52 -8.39
C ASN A 97 -2.01 -10.28 -8.71
N TYR A 98 -3.17 -9.60 -8.77
CA TYR A 98 -4.42 -10.22 -9.20
C TYR A 98 -4.32 -10.77 -10.63
N ALA A 99 -3.80 -9.98 -11.58
CA ALA A 99 -3.58 -10.40 -12.97
C ALA A 99 -2.62 -11.60 -13.08
N SER A 100 -1.71 -11.73 -12.10
CA SER A 100 -0.79 -12.89 -11.99
C SER A 100 -1.41 -14.09 -11.24
N GLY A 101 -2.73 -14.07 -10.96
CA GLY A 101 -3.46 -15.16 -10.34
C GLY A 101 -3.40 -15.20 -8.81
N ALA A 102 -2.97 -14.12 -8.15
CA ALA A 102 -3.01 -14.05 -6.69
C ALA A 102 -4.45 -13.90 -6.19
N ASP A 103 -4.74 -14.54 -5.06
CA ASP A 103 -6.01 -14.38 -4.35
C ASP A 103 -6.02 -13.05 -3.59
N VAL A 104 -6.48 -12.00 -4.27
CA VAL A 104 -6.61 -10.65 -3.71
C VAL A 104 -7.94 -10.02 -4.14
N LYS A 105 -8.59 -9.34 -3.20
CA LYS A 105 -9.85 -8.61 -3.36
C LYS A 105 -9.69 -7.19 -2.83
N VAL A 106 -10.17 -6.22 -3.58
CA VAL A 106 -10.38 -4.83 -3.12
C VAL A 106 -11.73 -4.77 -2.43
N ILE A 107 -11.76 -4.37 -1.17
CA ILE A 107 -13.00 -4.35 -0.36
C ILE A 107 -13.41 -2.94 0.08
N ALA A 108 -12.51 -1.96 -0.01
CA ALA A 108 -12.78 -0.54 0.21
C ALA A 108 -11.71 0.33 -0.41
N GLY A 109 -12.00 1.63 -0.59
CA GLY A 109 -11.00 2.68 -0.73
C GLY A 109 -10.42 3.10 0.63
N ALA A 110 -9.40 3.96 0.60
CA ALA A 110 -8.85 4.63 1.78
C ALA A 110 -8.56 6.11 1.49
N SER A 111 -8.04 6.40 0.30
CA SER A 111 -7.79 7.77 -0.16
C SER A 111 -7.68 7.86 -1.67
N SER A 112 -7.87 9.06 -2.22
CA SER A 112 -7.56 9.43 -3.60
C SER A 112 -6.64 10.65 -3.63
N GLY A 113 -5.96 10.89 -4.75
CA GLY A 113 -5.00 11.98 -4.89
C GLY A 113 -3.60 11.65 -4.33
N GLY A 114 -2.78 12.67 -4.15
CA GLY A 114 -1.49 12.58 -3.47
C GLY A 114 -0.30 12.13 -4.31
N THR A 115 -0.46 11.80 -5.60
CA THR A 115 0.66 11.54 -6.49
C THR A 115 1.14 12.84 -7.14
N VAL A 116 2.42 13.15 -7.01
CA VAL A 116 3.05 14.36 -7.57
C VAL A 116 4.26 13.97 -8.42
N ILE A 117 4.42 14.62 -9.59
CA ILE A 117 5.67 14.56 -10.34
C ILE A 117 6.52 15.76 -9.92
N ILE A 118 7.70 15.49 -9.41
CA ILE A 118 8.61 16.49 -8.86
C ILE A 118 10.02 16.29 -9.41
N ALA A 119 10.74 17.37 -9.63
CA ALA A 119 12.12 17.35 -10.11
C ALA A 119 13.08 17.98 -9.11
N SER A 120 14.28 17.41 -8.97
CA SER A 120 15.29 17.94 -8.07
C SER A 120 15.70 19.35 -8.50
N LYS A 121 15.96 20.22 -7.54
CA LYS A 121 16.45 21.58 -7.78
C LYS A 121 17.75 21.58 -8.60
N GLU A 122 18.64 20.65 -8.31
CA GLU A 122 19.95 20.51 -8.93
C GLU A 122 19.87 20.08 -10.41
N SER A 123 18.78 19.43 -10.80
CA SER A 123 18.55 19.06 -12.22
C SER A 123 18.26 20.25 -13.12
N GLY A 124 17.76 21.34 -12.55
CA GLY A 124 17.29 22.50 -13.30
C GLY A 124 16.01 22.26 -14.11
N ILE A 125 15.36 21.10 -13.96
CA ILE A 125 14.10 20.76 -14.64
C ILE A 125 12.96 21.56 -14.00
N THR A 126 12.21 22.30 -14.81
CA THR A 126 11.09 23.14 -14.39
C THR A 126 9.85 22.96 -15.27
N SER A 127 9.89 22.06 -16.25
CA SER A 127 8.76 21.75 -17.13
C SER A 127 8.74 20.27 -17.51
N ILE A 128 7.62 19.82 -18.09
CA ILE A 128 7.43 18.43 -18.54
C ILE A 128 8.46 18.05 -19.60
N GLU A 129 8.75 18.94 -20.55
CA GLU A 129 9.71 18.68 -21.64
C GLU A 129 11.13 18.47 -21.10
N GLY A 130 11.46 19.09 -19.98
CA GLY A 130 12.76 18.91 -19.32
C GLY A 130 12.98 17.51 -18.74
N LEU A 131 11.94 16.69 -18.66
CA LEU A 131 12.04 15.30 -18.22
C LEU A 131 12.60 14.35 -19.29
N ASP A 132 12.73 14.82 -20.55
CA ASP A 132 13.31 13.99 -21.63
C ASP A 132 14.75 13.57 -21.29
N GLY A 133 15.02 12.28 -21.32
CA GLY A 133 16.32 11.69 -20.97
C GLY A 133 16.65 11.66 -19.47
N ALA A 134 15.79 12.20 -18.60
CA ALA A 134 16.02 12.21 -17.16
C ALA A 134 15.96 10.80 -16.55
N THR A 135 16.68 10.61 -15.45
CA THR A 135 16.47 9.47 -14.56
C THR A 135 15.40 9.84 -13.54
N PHE A 136 14.31 9.09 -13.53
CA PHE A 136 13.23 9.26 -12.54
C PHE A 136 13.14 8.06 -11.60
N ILE A 137 12.57 8.31 -10.42
CA ILE A 137 12.38 7.30 -9.38
C ILE A 137 10.91 7.20 -9.00
N THR A 138 10.46 5.96 -8.74
CA THR A 138 9.15 5.64 -8.17
C THR A 138 9.29 4.62 -7.04
N PRO A 139 8.27 4.42 -6.19
CA PRO A 139 8.32 3.38 -5.15
C PRO A 139 8.54 1.95 -5.69
N GLY A 140 8.10 1.67 -6.92
CA GLY A 140 8.25 0.35 -7.54
C GLY A 140 7.78 0.34 -8.98
N ILE A 141 8.33 -0.55 -9.80
CA ILE A 141 7.90 -0.73 -11.20
C ILE A 141 6.44 -1.18 -11.24
N GLY A 142 5.60 -0.46 -12.00
CA GLY A 142 4.17 -0.74 -12.10
C GLY A 142 3.39 -0.44 -10.82
N CYS A 143 3.96 0.31 -9.87
CA CYS A 143 3.20 0.87 -8.76
C CYS A 143 2.23 1.95 -9.26
N THR A 144 1.30 2.36 -8.41
CA THR A 144 0.28 3.36 -8.78
C THR A 144 0.89 4.64 -9.34
N HIS A 145 1.89 5.20 -8.66
CA HIS A 145 2.58 6.44 -9.04
C HIS A 145 3.34 6.31 -10.37
N ASP A 146 3.94 5.14 -10.62
CA ASP A 146 4.64 4.84 -11.87
C ASP A 146 3.69 4.81 -13.06
N VAL A 147 2.57 4.08 -12.92
CA VAL A 147 1.53 4.01 -13.96
C VAL A 147 0.92 5.38 -14.21
N GLN A 148 0.61 6.17 -13.18
CA GLN A 148 0.06 7.52 -13.32
C GLN A 148 1.04 8.45 -14.06
N MET A 149 2.31 8.46 -13.66
CA MET A 149 3.34 9.28 -14.31
C MET A 149 3.54 8.87 -15.77
N GLU A 150 3.78 7.59 -16.05
CA GLU A 150 4.03 7.13 -17.42
C GLU A 150 2.79 7.31 -18.32
N THR A 151 1.57 7.16 -17.76
CA THR A 151 0.32 7.46 -18.49
C THR A 151 0.23 8.93 -18.85
N PHE A 152 0.49 9.82 -17.90
CA PHE A 152 0.44 11.27 -18.11
C PHE A 152 1.50 11.72 -19.13
N LEU A 153 2.75 11.29 -18.96
CA LEU A 153 3.87 11.73 -19.80
C LEU A 153 3.78 11.21 -21.24
N LYS A 154 3.09 10.08 -21.47
CA LYS A 154 2.86 9.54 -22.81
C LYS A 154 2.13 10.54 -23.72
N ASP A 155 1.22 11.36 -23.19
CA ASP A 155 0.50 12.38 -23.95
C ASP A 155 1.42 13.51 -24.43
N PHE A 156 2.59 13.66 -23.80
CA PHE A 156 3.67 14.57 -24.18
C PHE A 156 4.77 13.89 -25.01
N GLY A 157 4.58 12.63 -25.41
CA GLY A 157 5.56 11.85 -26.15
C GLY A 157 6.76 11.35 -25.33
N LEU A 158 6.70 11.47 -24.01
CA LEU A 158 7.73 11.03 -23.07
C LEU A 158 7.41 9.64 -22.53
N THR A 159 8.37 8.72 -22.63
CA THR A 159 8.22 7.36 -22.11
C THR A 159 9.53 6.84 -21.52
N SER A 160 9.42 5.84 -20.66
CA SER A 160 10.59 5.20 -20.07
C SER A 160 11.34 4.31 -21.08
N SER A 161 12.63 4.11 -20.86
CA SER A 161 13.48 3.21 -21.64
C SER A 161 12.98 1.77 -21.62
N ARG A 162 12.20 1.37 -20.61
CA ARG A 162 11.55 0.07 -20.51
C ARG A 162 10.63 -0.23 -21.70
N ILE A 163 9.99 0.81 -22.25
CA ILE A 163 9.08 0.71 -23.42
C ILE A 163 9.60 1.43 -24.67
N GLY A 164 10.90 1.75 -24.70
CA GLY A 164 11.58 2.29 -25.87
C GLY A 164 11.76 3.80 -25.89
N GLY A 165 11.48 4.49 -24.79
CA GLY A 165 11.72 5.93 -24.64
C GLY A 165 13.12 6.26 -24.12
N SER A 166 13.31 7.53 -23.74
CA SER A 166 14.59 8.12 -23.32
C SER A 166 14.79 8.12 -21.80
N MET A 167 13.71 8.16 -21.02
CA MET A 167 13.76 8.32 -19.57
C MET A 167 14.22 7.04 -18.87
N GLN A 168 15.15 7.15 -17.91
CA GLN A 168 15.64 6.02 -17.13
C GLN A 168 14.84 5.85 -15.85
N HIS A 169 14.29 4.66 -15.62
CA HIS A 169 13.50 4.37 -14.43
C HIS A 169 14.31 3.61 -13.38
N VAL A 170 14.30 4.11 -12.15
CA VAL A 170 14.84 3.44 -10.97
C VAL A 170 13.78 3.39 -9.86
N THR A 171 13.96 2.53 -8.87
CA THR A 171 13.00 2.37 -7.76
C THR A 171 13.67 2.56 -6.40
N GLY A 172 12.88 2.97 -5.40
CA GLY A 172 13.40 3.14 -4.05
C GLY A 172 12.32 3.55 -3.04
N ASN A 173 12.70 3.63 -1.77
CA ASN A 173 11.82 4.09 -0.71
C ASN A 173 11.67 5.62 -0.78
N PRO A 174 10.44 6.18 -0.86
CA PRO A 174 10.20 7.62 -0.95
C PRO A 174 10.86 8.46 0.15
N ALA A 175 10.95 7.94 1.37
CA ALA A 175 11.61 8.61 2.48
C ALA A 175 13.13 8.89 2.25
N GLN A 176 13.73 8.27 1.21
CA GLN A 176 15.15 8.41 0.88
C GLN A 176 15.41 9.28 -0.36
N TYR A 177 14.36 9.78 -1.05
CA TYR A 177 14.52 10.49 -2.31
C TYR A 177 15.29 11.79 -2.17
N GLY A 178 15.17 12.52 -1.03
CA GLY A 178 15.93 13.74 -0.77
C GLY A 178 17.42 13.55 -0.97
N GLY A 179 18.03 12.55 -0.34
CA GLY A 179 19.45 12.25 -0.51
C GLY A 179 19.83 11.77 -1.90
N MET A 180 18.89 11.17 -2.66
CA MET A 180 19.13 10.79 -4.06
C MET A 180 19.07 11.99 -4.99
N PHE A 181 18.26 13.00 -4.68
CA PHE A 181 18.21 14.29 -5.37
C PHE A 181 19.49 15.08 -5.15
N GLU A 182 19.92 15.26 -3.89
CA GLU A 182 21.16 15.97 -3.54
C GLU A 182 22.41 15.38 -4.22
N THR A 183 22.47 14.06 -4.34
CA THR A 183 23.61 13.38 -4.98
C THR A 183 23.50 13.33 -6.52
N GLY A 184 22.42 13.85 -7.11
CA GLY A 184 22.18 13.84 -8.55
C GLY A 184 21.95 12.44 -9.14
N ARG A 185 21.70 11.43 -8.30
CA ARG A 185 21.43 10.05 -8.76
C ARG A 185 20.15 9.95 -9.55
N VAL A 186 19.16 10.78 -9.21
CA VAL A 186 17.88 10.89 -9.90
C VAL A 186 17.55 12.38 -10.08
N GLN A 187 16.89 12.71 -11.17
CA GLN A 187 16.51 14.07 -11.51
C GLN A 187 15.03 14.35 -11.25
N ALA A 188 14.18 13.33 -11.28
CA ALA A 188 12.74 13.47 -11.06
C ALA A 188 12.17 12.30 -10.27
N ALA A 189 10.96 12.45 -9.75
CA ALA A 189 10.24 11.40 -9.05
C ALA A 189 8.74 11.51 -9.33
N ALA A 190 8.04 10.36 -9.38
CA ALA A 190 6.62 10.29 -9.07
C ALA A 190 6.48 9.71 -7.67
N VAL A 191 5.89 10.48 -6.77
CA VAL A 191 6.02 10.25 -5.34
C VAL A 191 4.70 10.51 -4.59
N PRO A 192 4.36 9.69 -3.57
CA PRO A 192 3.22 9.94 -2.70
C PRO A 192 3.49 11.07 -1.70
N GLU A 193 2.42 11.65 -1.16
CA GLU A 193 2.51 12.50 0.02
C GLU A 193 2.75 11.67 1.31
N PRO A 194 3.54 12.17 2.29
CA PRO A 194 4.05 13.54 2.42
C PRO A 194 5.38 13.79 1.70
N TRP A 195 5.91 12.79 1.01
CA TRP A 195 7.28 12.86 0.47
C TRP A 195 7.44 13.88 -0.65
N ALA A 196 6.36 14.18 -1.42
CA ALA A 196 6.38 15.29 -2.36
C ALA A 196 6.55 16.63 -1.64
N SER A 197 5.78 16.87 -0.58
CA SER A 197 5.90 18.07 0.26
C SER A 197 7.25 18.15 0.97
N VAL A 198 7.80 17.03 1.46
CA VAL A 198 9.18 16.98 2.00
C VAL A 198 10.20 17.42 0.95
N LEU A 199 10.14 16.84 -0.24
CA LEU A 199 11.08 17.18 -1.33
C LEU A 199 10.97 18.64 -1.75
N SER A 200 9.77 19.19 -1.81
CA SER A 200 9.55 20.59 -2.17
C SER A 200 10.02 21.54 -1.07
N ILE A 201 9.64 21.30 0.19
CA ILE A 201 9.87 22.24 1.31
C ILE A 201 11.31 22.11 1.84
N GLU A 202 11.82 20.90 2.08
CA GLU A 202 13.15 20.70 2.68
C GLU A 202 14.27 20.72 1.64
N PHE A 203 14.03 20.22 0.42
CA PHE A 203 15.05 20.10 -0.63
C PHE A 203 14.88 21.11 -1.77
N GLY A 204 13.82 21.93 -1.73
CA GLY A 204 13.56 22.95 -2.75
C GLY A 204 13.30 22.38 -4.15
N ALA A 205 12.80 21.13 -4.23
CA ALA A 205 12.48 20.51 -5.49
C ALA A 205 11.27 21.17 -6.18
N ASN A 206 11.26 21.16 -7.52
CA ASN A 206 10.23 21.78 -8.34
C ASN A 206 9.06 20.80 -8.55
N ILE A 207 7.85 21.17 -8.20
CA ILE A 207 6.64 20.44 -8.61
C ILE A 207 6.46 20.67 -10.12
N ILE A 208 6.47 19.59 -10.90
CA ILE A 208 6.30 19.62 -12.35
C ILE A 208 4.85 19.35 -12.74
N VAL A 209 4.19 18.41 -12.03
CA VAL A 209 2.76 18.08 -12.20
C VAL A 209 2.17 17.84 -10.82
N ASP A 210 1.16 18.62 -10.47
CA ASP A 210 0.48 18.46 -9.19
C ASP A 210 -0.54 17.31 -9.22
N SER A 211 -0.98 16.90 -8.06
CA SER A 211 -1.86 15.74 -7.83
C SER A 211 -3.19 15.81 -8.59
N ASN A 212 -3.74 16.99 -8.79
CA ASN A 212 -5.00 17.19 -9.54
C ASN A 212 -4.82 17.21 -11.06
N GLU A 213 -3.59 17.31 -11.55
CA GLU A 213 -3.26 17.39 -12.98
C GLU A 213 -2.82 16.05 -13.57
N ILE A 214 -2.28 15.15 -12.72
CA ILE A 214 -1.76 13.84 -13.17
C ILE A 214 -2.91 12.94 -13.65
N SER A 215 -2.60 11.98 -14.53
CA SER A 215 -3.58 10.99 -14.99
C SER A 215 -4.25 10.28 -13.81
N TYR A 216 -5.59 10.22 -13.86
CA TYR A 216 -6.45 9.67 -12.81
C TYR A 216 -6.43 10.45 -11.48
N GLY A 217 -5.60 11.45 -11.31
CA GLY A 217 -5.51 12.42 -10.23
C GLY A 217 -6.37 12.12 -9.00
N GLU A 218 -7.46 12.86 -8.86
CA GLU A 218 -8.39 12.71 -7.72
C GLU A 218 -9.41 11.56 -7.88
N THR A 219 -9.55 10.97 -9.09
CA THR A 219 -10.60 9.99 -9.38
C THR A 219 -10.20 8.56 -9.01
N LEU A 220 -8.90 8.22 -9.14
CA LEU A 220 -8.40 6.91 -8.74
C LEU A 220 -8.30 6.83 -7.21
N PRO A 221 -8.82 5.76 -6.57
CA PRO A 221 -8.43 5.50 -5.19
C PRO A 221 -6.95 5.10 -5.16
N ASN A 222 -6.08 6.06 -4.85
CA ASN A 222 -4.62 5.86 -4.79
C ASN A 222 -4.21 4.86 -3.71
N THR A 223 -5.06 4.72 -2.69
CA THR A 223 -4.92 3.71 -1.64
C THR A 223 -6.24 2.98 -1.46
N ILE A 224 -6.17 1.66 -1.51
CA ILE A 224 -7.30 0.74 -1.36
C ILE A 224 -7.05 -0.23 -0.21
N PHE A 225 -8.14 -0.70 0.42
CA PHE A 225 -8.08 -1.80 1.38
C PHE A 225 -8.22 -3.12 0.62
N VAL A 226 -7.23 -4.00 0.77
CA VAL A 226 -7.24 -5.33 0.16
C VAL A 226 -7.19 -6.44 1.21
N THR A 227 -7.78 -7.58 0.86
CA THR A 227 -7.67 -8.84 1.60
C THR A 227 -7.70 -10.02 0.64
N SER A 228 -7.59 -11.26 1.13
CA SER A 228 -7.74 -12.46 0.30
C SER A 228 -9.19 -12.93 0.22
N GLY A 229 -9.59 -13.50 -0.91
CA GLY A 229 -10.87 -14.18 -1.06
C GLY A 229 -11.01 -15.33 -0.07
N LYS A 230 -9.89 -15.98 0.28
CA LYS A 230 -9.85 -17.01 1.33
C LYS A 230 -10.33 -16.45 2.68
N LEU A 231 -9.81 -15.30 3.13
CA LEU A 231 -10.23 -14.69 4.40
C LEU A 231 -11.71 -14.31 4.36
N ILE A 232 -12.18 -13.75 3.25
CA ILE A 232 -13.61 -13.42 3.06
C ILE A 232 -14.47 -14.68 3.24
N ASN A 233 -14.12 -15.79 2.57
CA ASN A 233 -14.90 -17.02 2.61
C ASN A 233 -14.87 -17.72 3.96
N GLU A 234 -13.72 -17.74 4.63
CA GLU A 234 -13.54 -18.46 5.89
C GLU A 234 -13.99 -17.66 7.12
N LYS A 235 -13.89 -16.30 7.04
CA LYS A 235 -14.05 -15.40 8.19
C LYS A 235 -14.79 -14.11 7.82
N GLN A 236 -15.85 -14.21 7.04
CA GLN A 236 -16.60 -13.05 6.54
C GLN A 236 -16.98 -12.07 7.67
N HIS A 237 -17.40 -12.57 8.83
CA HIS A 237 -17.80 -11.74 9.96
C HIS A 237 -16.66 -10.86 10.51
N LEU A 238 -15.38 -11.31 10.40
CA LEU A 238 -14.23 -10.48 10.78
C LEU A 238 -13.95 -9.40 9.73
N VAL A 239 -14.10 -9.73 8.45
CA VAL A 239 -13.96 -8.76 7.36
C VAL A 239 -15.02 -7.66 7.47
N GLU A 240 -16.27 -8.02 7.79
CA GLU A 240 -17.36 -7.07 8.04
C GLU A 240 -17.01 -6.09 9.16
N LYS A 241 -16.57 -6.60 10.31
CA LYS A 241 -16.17 -5.77 11.44
C LYS A 241 -14.94 -4.90 11.16
N LEU A 242 -13.96 -5.43 10.41
CA LEU A 242 -12.81 -4.64 9.95
C LEU A 242 -13.26 -3.47 9.08
N MET A 243 -14.21 -3.69 8.16
CA MET A 243 -14.72 -2.64 7.29
C MET A 243 -15.55 -1.61 8.05
N GLU A 244 -16.36 -2.02 9.02
CA GLU A 244 -17.05 -1.07 9.91
C GLU A 244 -16.06 -0.12 10.61
N ALA A 245 -14.97 -0.66 11.15
CA ALA A 245 -13.94 0.14 11.80
C ALA A 245 -13.13 0.98 10.81
N HIS A 246 -12.88 0.47 9.59
CA HIS A 246 -12.24 1.24 8.53
C HIS A 246 -13.07 2.46 8.11
N LEU A 247 -14.38 2.28 7.89
CA LEU A 247 -15.29 3.39 7.61
C LEU A 247 -15.29 4.43 8.74
N GLN A 248 -15.29 3.97 9.99
CA GLN A 248 -15.19 4.85 11.15
C GLN A 248 -13.87 5.63 11.16
N SER A 249 -12.75 5.03 10.75
CA SER A 249 -11.46 5.73 10.69
C SER A 249 -11.45 6.81 9.60
N VAL A 250 -12.03 6.56 8.42
CA VAL A 250 -12.19 7.58 7.36
C VAL A 250 -13.08 8.72 7.86
N LYS A 251 -14.21 8.41 8.47
CA LYS A 251 -15.12 9.41 9.03
C LYS A 251 -14.46 10.24 10.15
N PHE A 252 -13.67 9.60 11.01
CA PHE A 252 -12.92 10.30 12.05
C PHE A 252 -11.98 11.36 11.47
N ILE A 253 -11.31 11.07 10.35
CA ILE A 253 -10.39 12.00 9.68
C ILE A 253 -11.15 13.24 9.19
N GLU A 254 -12.34 13.06 8.61
CA GLU A 254 -13.18 14.16 8.14
C GLU A 254 -13.69 15.05 9.31
N GLU A 255 -14.11 14.41 10.41
CA GLU A 255 -14.66 15.12 11.58
C GLU A 255 -13.56 15.74 12.46
N ASN A 256 -12.34 15.19 12.46
CA ASN A 256 -11.24 15.58 13.35
C ASN A 256 -9.92 15.72 12.59
N PRO A 257 -9.82 16.56 11.53
CA PRO A 257 -8.65 16.63 10.67
C PRO A 257 -7.37 17.01 11.40
N GLU A 258 -7.45 17.88 12.40
CA GLU A 258 -6.28 18.32 13.17
C GLU A 258 -5.69 17.18 14.01
N GLU A 259 -6.53 16.40 14.67
CA GLU A 259 -6.07 15.24 15.43
C GLU A 259 -5.54 14.13 14.50
N ALA A 260 -6.17 13.94 13.35
CA ALA A 260 -5.69 12.98 12.34
C ALA A 260 -4.30 13.36 11.78
N LYS A 261 -4.01 14.65 11.58
CA LYS A 261 -2.68 15.16 11.20
C LYS A 261 -1.63 14.87 12.28
N GLU A 262 -1.95 15.09 13.55
CA GLU A 262 -1.04 14.78 14.66
C GLU A 262 -0.75 13.26 14.74
N ILE A 263 -1.77 12.42 14.55
CA ILE A 263 -1.60 10.97 14.48
C ILE A 263 -0.68 10.58 13.32
N ALA A 264 -0.85 11.21 12.15
CA ALA A 264 0.00 10.97 10.98
C ALA A 264 1.47 11.34 11.25
N ILE A 265 1.73 12.53 11.81
CA ILE A 265 3.09 12.99 12.20
C ILE A 265 3.75 11.97 13.14
N LYS A 266 3.03 11.59 14.20
CA LYS A 266 3.51 10.61 15.19
C LYS A 266 3.84 9.26 14.53
N SER A 267 2.90 8.70 13.78
CA SER A 267 3.03 7.38 13.17
C SER A 267 4.15 7.32 12.12
N ILE A 268 4.30 8.36 11.30
CA ILE A 268 5.37 8.43 10.28
C ILE A 268 6.73 8.58 10.97
N LYS A 269 6.84 9.42 12.01
CA LYS A 269 8.07 9.56 12.80
C LYS A 269 8.50 8.23 13.44
N GLU A 270 7.57 7.52 14.08
CA GLU A 270 7.84 6.21 14.70
C GLU A 270 8.34 5.16 13.69
N THR A 271 7.87 5.23 12.44
CA THR A 271 8.16 4.23 11.42
C THR A 271 9.41 4.54 10.60
N THR A 272 9.67 5.82 10.32
CA THR A 272 10.71 6.26 9.38
C THR A 272 11.88 7.00 10.06
N ASN A 273 11.73 7.39 11.33
CA ASN A 273 12.58 8.35 12.05
C ASN A 273 12.63 9.75 11.41
N HIS A 274 11.73 10.06 10.45
CA HIS A 274 11.62 11.39 9.85
C HIS A 274 10.54 12.19 10.58
N GLU A 275 10.90 13.36 11.11
CA GLU A 275 10.00 14.24 11.82
C GLU A 275 9.40 15.25 10.84
N LEU A 276 8.14 15.06 10.48
CA LEU A 276 7.42 15.98 9.60
C LEU A 276 7.06 17.27 10.32
N SER A 277 7.36 18.41 9.71
CA SER A 277 6.82 19.69 10.18
C SER A 277 5.31 19.78 9.89
N ARG A 278 4.62 20.62 10.65
CA ARG A 278 3.20 20.88 10.41
C ARG A 278 2.95 21.43 9.00
N GLU A 279 3.83 22.29 8.50
CA GLU A 279 3.76 22.86 7.15
C GLU A 279 3.77 21.77 6.07
N ILE A 280 4.63 20.76 6.21
CA ILE A 280 4.69 19.62 5.29
C ILE A 280 3.37 18.86 5.29
N VAL A 281 2.83 18.58 6.48
CA VAL A 281 1.59 17.80 6.60
C VAL A 281 0.40 18.59 6.08
N ASP A 282 0.32 19.90 6.35
CA ASP A 282 -0.75 20.77 5.83
C ASP A 282 -0.69 20.81 4.29
N SER A 283 0.49 20.98 3.69
CA SER A 283 0.68 20.93 2.24
C SER A 283 0.27 19.59 1.63
N ALA A 284 0.67 18.48 2.26
CA ALA A 284 0.32 17.13 1.83
C ALA A 284 -1.19 16.86 1.90
N TRP A 285 -1.83 17.39 2.95
CA TRP A 285 -3.27 17.19 3.19
C TRP A 285 -4.15 17.80 2.12
N GLU A 286 -3.74 18.92 1.54
CA GLU A 286 -4.46 19.61 0.46
C GLU A 286 -4.56 18.77 -0.83
N ARG A 287 -3.67 17.79 -1.00
CA ARG A 287 -3.61 16.92 -2.19
C ARG A 287 -4.31 15.58 -2.03
N ILE A 288 -4.86 15.28 -0.84
CA ILE A 288 -5.45 13.98 -0.53
C ILE A 288 -6.90 14.13 -0.09
N ARG A 289 -7.76 13.31 -0.67
CA ARG A 289 -9.13 13.10 -0.20
C ARG A 289 -9.23 11.71 0.42
N PHE A 290 -9.61 11.63 1.69
CA PHE A 290 -9.90 10.36 2.35
C PHE A 290 -11.29 9.88 1.94
N THR A 291 -11.40 8.62 1.52
CA THR A 291 -12.65 8.04 1.02
C THR A 291 -12.58 6.52 1.08
N TYR A 292 -13.70 5.89 1.38
CA TYR A 292 -13.84 4.42 1.28
C TYR A 292 -14.42 3.98 -0.06
N GLU A 293 -14.82 4.90 -0.91
CA GLU A 293 -15.40 4.62 -2.23
C GLU A 293 -14.35 4.07 -3.19
N VAL A 294 -14.79 3.17 -4.07
CA VAL A 294 -13.98 2.61 -5.16
C VAL A 294 -14.80 2.69 -6.43
N ASP A 295 -14.34 3.50 -7.38
CA ASP A 295 -14.93 3.54 -8.72
C ASP A 295 -14.30 2.42 -9.58
N ALA A 296 -15.10 1.40 -9.88
CA ALA A 296 -14.63 0.24 -10.64
C ALA A 296 -14.29 0.58 -12.10
N GLU A 297 -14.94 1.59 -12.70
CA GLU A 297 -14.65 2.04 -14.06
C GLU A 297 -13.28 2.71 -14.13
N VAL A 298 -12.98 3.60 -13.18
CA VAL A 298 -11.67 4.26 -13.08
C VAL A 298 -10.55 3.23 -12.82
N VAL A 299 -10.79 2.25 -11.94
CA VAL A 299 -9.82 1.15 -11.71
C VAL A 299 -9.60 0.33 -12.98
N GLN A 300 -10.64 0.07 -13.78
CA GLN A 300 -10.50 -0.64 -15.05
C GLN A 300 -9.75 0.19 -16.09
N GLU A 301 -9.99 1.50 -16.20
CA GLU A 301 -9.24 2.39 -17.08
C GLU A 301 -7.76 2.46 -16.70
N PHE A 302 -7.47 2.58 -15.41
CA PHE A 302 -6.11 2.52 -14.89
C PHE A 302 -5.41 1.19 -15.24
N ALA A 303 -6.12 0.08 -15.18
CA ALA A 303 -5.63 -1.22 -15.61
C ALA A 303 -5.35 -1.29 -17.12
N ASN A 304 -6.21 -0.68 -17.93
CA ASN A 304 -5.97 -0.60 -19.38
C ASN A 304 -4.68 0.19 -19.68
N SER A 305 -4.46 1.33 -19.00
CA SER A 305 -3.22 2.09 -19.11
C SER A 305 -2.00 1.28 -18.65
N SER A 306 -2.13 0.55 -17.54
CA SER A 306 -1.09 -0.34 -17.04
C SER A 306 -0.70 -1.43 -18.07
N PHE A 307 -1.70 -1.98 -18.77
CA PHE A 307 -1.47 -2.92 -19.86
C PHE A 307 -0.81 -2.26 -21.08
N ASP A 308 -1.28 -1.10 -21.51
CA ASP A 308 -0.73 -0.35 -22.65
C ASP A 308 0.74 0.06 -22.43
N LEU A 309 1.09 0.36 -21.17
CA LEU A 309 2.44 0.64 -20.70
C LEU A 309 3.26 -0.63 -20.45
N LYS A 310 2.73 -1.83 -20.73
CA LYS A 310 3.40 -3.13 -20.56
C LYS A 310 3.80 -3.44 -19.11
N PHE A 311 3.09 -2.94 -18.14
CA PHE A 311 3.19 -3.40 -16.75
C PHE A 311 2.40 -4.68 -16.53
N LEU A 312 1.34 -4.90 -17.31
CA LEU A 312 0.56 -6.14 -17.36
C LEU A 312 0.82 -6.87 -18.67
N THR A 313 0.88 -8.20 -18.63
CA THR A 313 1.09 -9.07 -19.80
C THR A 313 -0.21 -9.35 -20.54
N GLU A 314 -1.35 -9.25 -19.86
CA GLU A 314 -2.70 -9.48 -20.39
C GLU A 314 -3.64 -8.38 -19.89
N LYS A 315 -4.69 -8.08 -20.66
CA LYS A 315 -5.78 -7.22 -20.19
C LYS A 315 -6.55 -7.98 -19.12
N PRO A 316 -6.57 -7.48 -17.88
CA PRO A 316 -7.23 -8.20 -16.81
C PRO A 316 -8.75 -8.05 -16.89
N ASP A 317 -9.46 -9.12 -16.55
CA ASP A 317 -10.87 -9.09 -16.19
C ASP A 317 -10.97 -8.85 -14.68
N PHE A 318 -11.42 -7.67 -14.31
CA PHE A 318 -11.58 -7.27 -12.91
C PHE A 318 -12.97 -7.50 -12.33
N ALA A 319 -13.88 -8.21 -13.03
CA ALA A 319 -15.22 -8.50 -12.51
C ALA A 319 -15.25 -9.11 -11.11
N ASN A 320 -14.20 -9.86 -10.76
CA ASN A 320 -14.04 -10.48 -9.45
C ASN A 320 -12.93 -9.85 -8.56
N PHE A 321 -12.33 -8.74 -8.98
CA PHE A 321 -11.27 -8.08 -8.23
C PHE A 321 -11.81 -7.15 -7.15
N ILE A 322 -12.92 -6.46 -7.43
CA ILE A 322 -13.54 -5.48 -6.55
C ILE A 322 -14.79 -6.08 -5.92
N ASP A 323 -14.86 -6.05 -4.60
CA ASP A 323 -16.03 -6.45 -3.81
C ASP A 323 -16.30 -5.44 -2.70
N THR A 324 -17.01 -4.37 -3.04
CA THR A 324 -17.39 -3.30 -2.10
C THR A 324 -18.67 -3.57 -1.34
N SER A 325 -19.20 -4.80 -1.36
CA SER A 325 -20.42 -5.17 -0.63
C SER A 325 -20.32 -4.98 0.89
N PHE A 326 -19.10 -4.91 1.40
CA PHE A 326 -18.80 -4.69 2.82
C PHE A 326 -18.95 -3.23 3.28
N VAL A 327 -18.90 -2.26 2.36
CA VAL A 327 -18.96 -0.81 2.66
C VAL A 327 -20.23 -0.14 2.11
N ASN A 328 -20.95 -0.77 1.19
CA ASN A 328 -22.19 -0.28 0.56
C ASN A 328 -23.43 -0.93 1.18
N ARG A 329 -23.54 -0.94 2.51
CA ARG A 329 -24.68 -1.53 3.24
C ARG A 329 -25.66 -0.50 3.74
#